data_3523e6a34dfacc52de9ae7da9fb0a930
#
_entry.id   3523e6a34dfacc52de9ae7da9fb0a930
#
_cell.length_a   1.000
_cell.length_b   1.000
_cell.length_c   1.000
_cell.angle_alpha   90.00
_cell.angle_beta   90.00
_cell.angle_gamma   90.00
#
_symmetry.space_group_name_H-M   'P 1'
#
loop_
_entity.id
_entity.type
_entity.pdbx_description
1 polymer ?
#
loop_
_entity_poly.entity_id
_entity_poly.type
_entity_poly.pdbx_seq_one_letter_code
_entity_poly.pdbx_strand_id
1 'polypeptide(L)'
;MIKQNNKYWLPLIAVIFWGASFIATKYLLDELTPETIISLRLIFAILLLSGIAIVQKRDFSINLKSHGYIFLLALIAVFHLWIQVTGLKFTTASNTGWIIGTAPIFMALLGLIFFNEKLSAIKIIGIIVAVIGLLLLVGKGNPTNIDLIENKGDLLVLSSSFTWGIYSMVNKKISLTYSPLMTILYLFIMMAIIIVPITVNDTVIKSVYNLTITGWISILFLGLLCSGVAYVIWAYSLREMESAKVGAYLYFEPFVTVLTAWLFLNENITVLMILSGLIITAGVFLVNKDW
;
A
#
# COMPACT_ATOMS: atom_id res chain seq x y z
N MET A 1 10.95 -20.98 12.97
CA MET A 1 9.51 -21.14 13.25
C MET A 1 9.05 -19.97 14.10
N ILE A 2 8.17 -19.12 13.59
CA ILE A 2 7.58 -18.00 14.36
C ILE A 2 6.61 -18.63 15.36
N LYS A 3 6.80 -18.38 16.68
CA LYS A 3 5.89 -18.91 17.72
C LYS A 3 4.45 -18.49 17.41
N GLN A 4 3.50 -19.39 17.64
CA GLN A 4 2.07 -19.21 17.26
C GLN A 4 1.44 -17.89 17.75
N ASN A 5 1.89 -17.35 18.88
CA ASN A 5 1.42 -16.06 19.43
C ASN A 5 1.93 -14.83 18.68
N ASN A 6 3.04 -14.93 17.91
CA ASN A 6 3.64 -13.77 17.25
C ASN A 6 3.01 -13.46 15.89
N LYS A 7 2.25 -14.39 15.28
CA LYS A 7 1.64 -14.18 13.96
C LYS A 7 0.63 -13.03 13.92
N TYR A 8 -0.03 -12.72 15.03
CA TYR A 8 -1.03 -11.67 15.11
C TYR A 8 -0.43 -10.25 15.14
N TRP A 9 0.84 -10.08 15.51
CA TRP A 9 1.50 -8.77 15.53
C TRP A 9 2.19 -8.41 14.21
N LEU A 10 2.43 -9.40 13.36
CA LEU A 10 3.15 -9.19 12.11
C LEU A 10 2.45 -8.19 11.16
N PRO A 11 1.13 -8.29 10.89
CA PRO A 11 0.47 -7.31 10.02
C PRO A 11 0.60 -5.88 10.53
N LEU A 12 0.60 -5.67 11.85
CA LEU A 12 0.76 -4.34 12.46
C LEU A 12 2.12 -3.73 12.12
N ILE A 13 3.20 -4.54 12.12
CA ILE A 13 4.54 -4.08 11.72
C ILE A 13 4.54 -3.61 10.27
N ALA A 14 3.92 -4.38 9.36
CA ALA A 14 3.82 -3.99 7.96
C ALA A 14 3.06 -2.67 7.79
N VAL A 15 1.95 -2.50 8.50
CA VAL A 15 1.12 -1.29 8.47
C VAL A 15 1.84 -0.08 9.03
N ILE A 16 2.63 -0.23 10.11
CA ILE A 16 3.46 0.86 10.64
C ILE A 16 4.50 1.30 9.58
N PHE A 17 5.17 0.36 8.92
CA PHE A 17 6.12 0.70 7.87
C PHE A 17 5.42 1.42 6.70
N TRP A 18 4.24 0.95 6.27
CA TRP A 18 3.51 1.58 5.17
C TRP A 18 2.97 2.96 5.53
N GLY A 19 2.42 3.14 6.72
CA GLY A 19 1.98 4.47 7.19
C GLY A 19 3.12 5.49 7.19
N ALA A 20 4.31 5.10 7.65
CA ALA A 20 5.50 5.95 7.61
C ALA A 20 6.09 6.11 6.20
N SER A 21 5.77 5.21 5.26
CA SER A 21 6.32 5.23 3.90
C SER A 21 5.88 6.45 3.09
N PHE A 22 4.71 7.02 3.37
CA PHE A 22 4.22 8.22 2.69
C PHE A 22 5.11 9.43 2.95
N ILE A 23 5.67 9.53 4.15
CA ILE A 23 6.60 10.60 4.53
C ILE A 23 7.92 10.47 3.76
N ALA A 24 8.51 9.27 3.77
CA ALA A 24 9.72 8.98 3.02
C ALA A 24 9.53 9.21 1.52
N THR A 25 8.36 8.80 0.98
CA THR A 25 8.01 9.03 -0.43
C THR A 25 7.84 10.53 -0.73
N LYS A 26 7.26 11.31 0.19
CA LYS A 26 7.08 12.75 0.02
C LYS A 26 8.43 13.48 -0.10
N TYR A 27 9.40 13.16 0.78
CA TYR A 27 10.77 13.68 0.66
C TYR A 27 11.42 13.32 -0.68
N LEU A 28 11.24 12.09 -1.14
CA LEU A 28 11.83 11.65 -2.40
C LEU A 28 11.19 12.30 -3.63
N LEU A 29 9.92 12.68 -3.57
CA LEU A 29 9.21 13.34 -4.69
C LEU A 29 9.74 14.75 -4.99
N ASP A 30 10.50 15.35 -4.08
CA ASP A 30 11.21 16.60 -4.30
C ASP A 30 12.51 16.40 -5.11
N GLU A 31 13.07 15.18 -5.10
CA GLU A 31 14.36 14.86 -5.73
C GLU A 31 14.23 13.90 -6.93
N LEU A 32 13.19 13.04 -6.93
CA LEU A 32 13.04 11.93 -7.88
C LEU A 32 11.61 11.88 -8.47
N THR A 33 11.50 11.29 -9.65
CA THR A 33 10.18 10.97 -10.24
C THR A 33 9.54 9.75 -9.56
N PRO A 34 8.20 9.61 -9.61
CA PRO A 34 7.49 8.44 -9.08
C PRO A 34 8.07 7.11 -9.58
N GLU A 35 8.38 7.01 -10.87
CA GLU A 35 8.93 5.81 -11.51
C GLU A 35 10.31 5.47 -10.96
N THR A 36 11.14 6.49 -10.72
CA THR A 36 12.48 6.32 -10.15
C THR A 36 12.41 5.81 -8.72
N ILE A 37 11.51 6.39 -7.91
CA ILE A 37 11.28 5.94 -6.52
C ILE A 37 10.87 4.47 -6.52
N ILE A 38 9.93 4.08 -7.37
CA ILE A 38 9.45 2.69 -7.47
C ILE A 38 10.59 1.77 -7.94
N SER A 39 11.36 2.16 -8.95
CA SER A 39 12.47 1.36 -9.47
C SER A 39 13.53 1.10 -8.39
N LEU A 40 13.98 2.13 -7.68
CA LEU A 40 15.00 2.01 -6.65
C LEU A 40 14.52 1.16 -5.45
N ARG A 41 13.28 1.38 -4.97
CA ARG A 41 12.74 0.58 -3.86
C ARG A 41 12.62 -0.90 -4.23
N LEU A 42 12.29 -1.23 -5.49
CA LEU A 42 12.25 -2.61 -5.96
C LEU A 42 13.66 -3.22 -6.01
N ILE A 43 14.66 -2.50 -6.50
CA ILE A 43 16.04 -2.98 -6.56
C ILE A 43 16.53 -3.36 -5.16
N PHE A 44 16.38 -2.47 -4.17
CA PHE A 44 16.81 -2.77 -2.79
C PHE A 44 16.00 -3.91 -2.15
N ALA A 45 14.69 -4.00 -2.43
CA ALA A 45 13.88 -5.13 -1.98
C ALA A 45 14.34 -6.45 -2.60
N ILE A 46 14.60 -6.49 -3.90
CA ILE A 46 15.09 -7.68 -4.61
C ILE A 46 16.43 -8.15 -4.04
N LEU A 47 17.36 -7.22 -3.82
CA LEU A 47 18.67 -7.53 -3.24
C LEU A 47 18.52 -8.16 -1.84
N LEU A 48 17.68 -7.55 -0.98
CA LEU A 48 17.43 -8.08 0.37
C LEU A 48 16.79 -9.47 0.31
N LEU A 49 15.69 -9.61 -0.46
CA LEU A 49 14.93 -10.86 -0.51
C LEU A 49 15.71 -12.00 -1.17
N SER A 50 16.52 -11.68 -2.20
CA SER A 50 17.43 -12.65 -2.84
C SER A 50 18.49 -13.13 -1.85
N GLY A 51 19.10 -12.21 -1.10
CA GLY A 51 20.05 -12.56 -0.05
C GLY A 51 19.44 -13.49 1.02
N ILE A 52 18.24 -13.17 1.51
CA ILE A 52 17.51 -14.00 2.46
C ILE A 52 17.19 -15.40 1.86
N ALA A 53 16.73 -15.43 0.60
CA ALA A 53 16.40 -16.70 -0.08
C ALA A 53 17.63 -17.61 -0.23
N ILE A 54 18.78 -17.05 -0.61
CA ILE A 54 20.05 -17.78 -0.74
C ILE A 54 20.49 -18.33 0.62
N VAL A 55 20.52 -17.49 1.67
CA VAL A 55 20.91 -17.91 3.03
C VAL A 55 20.00 -19.01 3.56
N GLN A 56 18.69 -18.92 3.28
CA GLN A 56 17.72 -19.93 3.67
C GLN A 56 17.70 -21.16 2.74
N LYS A 57 18.57 -21.21 1.72
CA LYS A 57 18.64 -22.30 0.73
C LYS A 57 17.27 -22.62 0.12
N ARG A 58 16.52 -21.55 -0.24
CA ARG A 58 15.19 -21.71 -0.87
C ARG A 58 15.33 -22.21 -2.30
N ASP A 59 14.39 -23.08 -2.69
CA ASP A 59 14.27 -23.47 -4.08
C ASP A 59 13.76 -22.30 -4.93
N PHE A 60 14.49 -21.99 -6.01
CA PHE A 60 14.14 -20.93 -6.97
C PHE A 60 13.28 -21.46 -8.12
N SER A 61 12.91 -22.76 -8.11
CA SER A 61 12.01 -23.30 -9.13
C SER A 61 10.58 -22.81 -8.93
N ILE A 62 9.99 -22.24 -9.97
CA ILE A 62 8.56 -21.89 -10.03
C ILE A 62 7.97 -22.52 -11.29
N ASN A 63 6.78 -23.11 -11.17
CA ASN A 63 6.05 -23.68 -12.29
C ASN A 63 5.67 -22.57 -13.30
N LEU A 64 5.88 -22.82 -14.60
CA LEU A 64 5.58 -21.92 -15.72
C LEU A 64 4.15 -21.33 -15.69
N LYS A 65 3.14 -22.13 -15.29
CA LYS A 65 1.76 -21.62 -15.15
C LYS A 65 1.63 -20.51 -14.12
N SER A 66 2.46 -20.53 -13.09
CA SER A 66 2.45 -19.52 -12.03
C SER A 66 3.11 -18.21 -12.44
N HIS A 67 4.03 -18.23 -13.41
CA HIS A 67 4.65 -17.02 -13.94
C HIS A 67 3.61 -16.07 -14.56
N GLY A 68 2.59 -16.58 -15.25
CA GLY A 68 1.52 -15.76 -15.83
C GLY A 68 0.70 -15.04 -14.75
N TYR A 69 0.36 -15.71 -13.65
CA TYR A 69 -0.36 -15.09 -12.54
C TYR A 69 0.50 -14.06 -11.79
N ILE A 70 1.79 -14.36 -11.57
CA ILE A 70 2.73 -13.42 -10.93
C ILE A 70 2.95 -12.20 -11.83
N PHE A 71 3.05 -12.39 -13.16
CA PHE A 71 3.18 -11.29 -14.11
C PHE A 71 1.95 -10.39 -14.11
N LEU A 72 0.74 -10.96 -14.11
CA LEU A 72 -0.50 -10.18 -13.99
C LEU A 72 -0.54 -9.42 -12.67
N LEU A 73 -0.15 -10.06 -11.56
CA LEU A 73 -0.05 -9.41 -10.26
C LEU A 73 0.97 -8.27 -10.28
N ALA A 74 2.10 -8.44 -10.99
CA ALA A 74 3.12 -7.43 -11.14
C ALA A 74 2.61 -6.20 -11.92
N LEU A 75 1.84 -6.39 -12.99
CA LEU A 75 1.18 -5.29 -13.70
C LEU A 75 0.26 -4.49 -12.78
N ILE A 76 -0.59 -5.18 -12.01
CA ILE A 76 -1.50 -4.55 -11.04
C ILE A 76 -0.69 -3.78 -9.98
N ALA A 77 0.38 -4.39 -9.45
CA ALA A 77 1.20 -3.79 -8.40
C ALA A 77 2.02 -2.58 -8.87
N VAL A 78 2.57 -2.62 -10.09
CA VAL A 78 3.25 -1.46 -10.71
C VAL A 78 2.26 -0.33 -10.90
N PHE A 79 1.10 -0.61 -11.49
CA PHE A 79 0.05 0.39 -11.70
C PHE A 79 -0.44 0.98 -10.37
N HIS A 80 -0.71 0.13 -9.37
CA HIS A 80 -1.08 0.56 -8.02
C HIS A 80 -0.06 1.53 -7.42
N LEU A 81 1.22 1.13 -7.37
CA LEU A 81 2.27 1.99 -6.80
C LEU A 81 2.45 3.27 -7.61
N TRP A 82 2.36 3.19 -8.92
CA TRP A 82 2.53 4.36 -9.78
C TRP A 82 1.44 5.41 -9.55
N ILE A 83 0.16 5.02 -9.54
CA ILE A 83 -0.93 5.96 -9.26
C ILE A 83 -0.89 6.49 -7.83
N GLN A 84 -0.48 5.65 -6.86
CA GLN A 84 -0.36 6.05 -5.45
C GLN A 84 0.74 7.10 -5.26
N VAL A 85 1.95 6.83 -5.75
CA VAL A 85 3.09 7.74 -5.61
C VAL A 85 2.86 9.02 -6.42
N THR A 86 2.27 8.90 -7.62
CA THR A 86 1.89 10.05 -8.45
C THR A 86 0.80 10.88 -7.74
N GLY A 87 -0.21 10.23 -7.16
CA GLY A 87 -1.26 10.91 -6.40
C GLY A 87 -0.70 11.68 -5.22
N LEU A 88 0.21 11.07 -4.46
CA LEU A 88 0.88 11.70 -3.32
C LEU A 88 1.65 12.97 -3.69
N LYS A 89 2.10 13.12 -4.94
CA LYS A 89 2.72 14.36 -5.43
C LYS A 89 1.76 15.56 -5.38
N PHE A 90 0.46 15.32 -5.53
CA PHE A 90 -0.58 16.36 -5.66
C PHE A 90 -1.47 16.48 -4.42
N THR A 91 -1.22 15.72 -3.36
CA THR A 91 -1.96 15.80 -2.09
C THR A 91 -1.01 15.72 -0.89
N THR A 92 -1.55 15.81 0.32
CA THR A 92 -0.77 15.67 1.56
C THR A 92 -0.56 14.21 1.95
N ALA A 93 0.46 13.92 2.74
CA ALA A 93 0.67 12.59 3.27
C ALA A 93 -0.49 12.20 4.20
N SER A 94 -0.99 13.14 5.01
CA SER A 94 -2.13 12.91 5.91
C SER A 94 -3.42 12.56 5.15
N ASN A 95 -3.76 13.30 4.08
CA ASN A 95 -4.91 12.96 3.24
C ASN A 95 -4.75 11.59 2.61
N THR A 96 -3.55 11.29 2.09
CA THR A 96 -3.23 9.98 1.52
C THR A 96 -3.48 8.87 2.52
N GLY A 97 -3.00 9.01 3.76
CA GLY A 97 -3.24 8.03 4.82
C GLY A 97 -4.73 7.76 5.08
N TRP A 98 -5.54 8.80 5.20
CA TRP A 98 -6.99 8.64 5.41
C TRP A 98 -7.69 7.99 4.22
N ILE A 99 -7.35 8.38 3.00
CA ILE A 99 -7.96 7.83 1.77
C ILE A 99 -7.58 6.35 1.60
N ILE A 100 -6.32 5.98 1.85
CA ILE A 100 -5.87 4.57 1.82
C ILE A 100 -6.61 3.73 2.86
N GLY A 101 -6.99 4.30 3.99
CA GLY A 101 -7.84 3.67 4.99
C GLY A 101 -9.20 3.17 4.45
N THR A 102 -9.61 3.58 3.23
CA THR A 102 -10.81 3.05 2.55
C THR A 102 -10.57 1.72 1.82
N ALA A 103 -9.33 1.27 1.67
CA ALA A 103 -9.00 0.03 0.95
C ALA A 103 -9.78 -1.22 1.43
N PRO A 104 -10.05 -1.43 2.74
CA PRO A 104 -10.90 -2.53 3.19
C PRO A 104 -12.33 -2.51 2.63
N ILE A 105 -12.88 -1.33 2.31
CA ILE A 105 -14.19 -1.22 1.67
C ILE A 105 -14.14 -1.85 0.28
N PHE A 106 -13.13 -1.50 -0.50
CA PHE A 106 -12.95 -2.09 -1.83
C PHE A 106 -12.70 -3.60 -1.74
N MET A 107 -11.94 -4.06 -0.73
CA MET A 107 -11.76 -5.49 -0.48
C MET A 107 -13.09 -6.19 -0.18
N ALA A 108 -13.98 -5.60 0.61
CA ALA A 108 -15.30 -6.15 0.89
C ALA A 108 -16.21 -6.17 -0.36
N LEU A 109 -16.21 -5.10 -1.16
CA LEU A 109 -16.95 -5.03 -2.42
C LEU A 109 -16.46 -6.05 -3.46
N LEU A 110 -15.14 -6.23 -3.56
CA LEU A 110 -14.54 -7.24 -4.43
C LEU A 110 -14.88 -8.66 -3.94
N GLY A 111 -14.96 -8.87 -2.62
CA GLY A 111 -15.41 -10.13 -2.03
C GLY A 111 -16.82 -10.53 -2.48
N LEU A 112 -17.74 -9.58 -2.63
CA LEU A 112 -19.06 -9.82 -3.21
C LEU A 112 -18.97 -10.37 -4.64
N ILE A 113 -18.15 -9.72 -5.47
CA ILE A 113 -18.09 -10.00 -6.91
C ILE A 113 -17.37 -11.32 -7.17
N PHE A 114 -16.26 -11.58 -6.47
CA PHE A 114 -15.37 -12.72 -6.74
C PHE A 114 -15.65 -13.95 -5.88
N PHE A 115 -16.28 -13.77 -4.71
CA PHE A 115 -16.50 -14.86 -3.75
C PHE A 115 -17.98 -15.03 -3.37
N ASN A 116 -18.92 -14.31 -4.03
CA ASN A 116 -20.35 -14.32 -3.75
C ASN A 116 -20.69 -14.06 -2.27
N GLU A 117 -19.88 -13.26 -1.58
CA GLU A 117 -20.13 -12.87 -0.21
C GLU A 117 -21.39 -11.99 -0.16
N LYS A 118 -22.20 -12.07 0.92
CA LYS A 118 -23.41 -11.23 1.07
C LYS A 118 -23.07 -9.95 1.84
N LEU A 119 -23.56 -8.80 1.36
CA LEU A 119 -23.55 -7.57 2.14
C LEU A 119 -24.71 -7.57 3.14
N SER A 120 -24.39 -7.54 4.43
CA SER A 120 -25.39 -7.25 5.45
C SER A 120 -25.77 -5.76 5.43
N ALA A 121 -26.93 -5.41 5.99
CA ALA A 121 -27.35 -4.00 6.11
C ALA A 121 -26.29 -3.15 6.85
N ILE A 122 -25.61 -3.71 7.84
CA ILE A 122 -24.55 -3.03 8.60
C ILE A 122 -23.34 -2.72 7.71
N LYS A 123 -22.95 -3.63 6.82
CA LYS A 123 -21.87 -3.38 5.86
C LYS A 123 -22.24 -2.22 4.92
N ILE A 124 -23.50 -2.16 4.46
CA ILE A 124 -23.99 -1.06 3.62
C ILE A 124 -23.94 0.27 4.39
N ILE A 125 -24.42 0.31 5.62
CA ILE A 125 -24.34 1.50 6.48
C ILE A 125 -22.89 1.93 6.66
N GLY A 126 -21.98 0.98 6.92
CA GLY A 126 -20.53 1.25 7.06
C GLY A 126 -19.94 1.89 5.80
N ILE A 127 -20.29 1.41 4.61
CA ILE A 127 -19.86 2.01 3.34
C ILE A 127 -20.37 3.46 3.24
N ILE A 128 -21.64 3.71 3.52
CA ILE A 128 -22.23 5.06 3.45
C ILE A 128 -21.51 6.00 4.42
N VAL A 129 -21.28 5.59 5.66
CA VAL A 129 -20.56 6.37 6.67
C VAL A 129 -19.15 6.70 6.21
N ALA A 130 -18.41 5.72 5.67
CA ALA A 130 -17.05 5.95 5.19
C ALA A 130 -17.01 6.90 3.97
N VAL A 131 -17.98 6.79 3.05
CA VAL A 131 -18.11 7.72 1.91
C VAL A 131 -18.39 9.14 2.39
N ILE A 132 -19.26 9.33 3.37
CA ILE A 132 -19.51 10.66 3.97
C ILE A 132 -18.21 11.24 4.54
N GLY A 133 -17.46 10.46 5.33
CA GLY A 133 -16.17 10.89 5.87
C GLY A 133 -15.16 11.27 4.78
N LEU A 134 -15.10 10.48 3.69
CA LEU A 134 -14.24 10.75 2.55
C LEU A 134 -14.62 12.07 1.85
N LEU A 135 -15.92 12.30 1.60
CA LEU A 135 -16.42 13.53 0.98
C LEU A 135 -16.13 14.77 1.84
N LEU A 136 -16.27 14.65 3.17
CA LEU A 136 -15.90 15.72 4.11
C LEU A 136 -14.40 16.02 4.08
N LEU A 137 -13.56 15.00 3.99
CA LEU A 137 -12.11 15.15 3.91
C LEU A 137 -11.69 15.83 2.61
N VAL A 138 -12.11 15.31 1.46
CA VAL A 138 -11.73 15.81 0.13
C VAL A 138 -12.34 17.19 -0.15
N GLY A 139 -13.58 17.41 0.26
CA GLY A 139 -14.28 18.70 0.14
C GLY A 139 -13.87 19.74 1.16
N LYS A 140 -12.90 19.43 2.05
CA LYS A 140 -12.47 20.34 3.13
C LYS A 140 -13.64 20.89 3.96
N GLY A 141 -14.63 20.03 4.23
CA GLY A 141 -15.83 20.35 4.99
C GLY A 141 -16.98 20.96 4.18
N ASN A 142 -16.78 21.24 2.91
CA ASN A 142 -17.84 21.71 2.03
C ASN A 142 -18.09 20.70 0.90
N PRO A 143 -19.17 19.87 0.98
CA PRO A 143 -19.44 18.85 -0.03
C PRO A 143 -19.78 19.42 -1.42
N THR A 144 -20.05 20.72 -1.54
CA THR A 144 -20.28 21.39 -2.83
C THR A 144 -18.99 21.83 -3.52
N ASN A 145 -17.88 21.87 -2.81
CA ASN A 145 -16.56 22.27 -3.31
C ASN A 145 -15.68 21.06 -3.74
N ILE A 146 -16.30 19.97 -4.14
CA ILE A 146 -15.53 18.82 -4.65
C ILE A 146 -15.21 19.09 -6.12
N ASP A 147 -14.12 19.77 -6.36
CA ASP A 147 -13.53 19.84 -7.70
C ASP A 147 -12.58 18.65 -7.88
N LEU A 148 -12.99 17.69 -8.71
CA LEU A 148 -12.20 16.49 -9.02
C LEU A 148 -10.89 16.85 -9.74
N ILE A 149 -10.83 17.99 -10.41
CA ILE A 149 -9.64 18.46 -11.12
C ILE A 149 -8.62 19.02 -10.12
N GLU A 150 -9.07 19.82 -9.15
CA GLU A 150 -8.21 20.33 -8.06
C GLU A 150 -7.75 19.22 -7.14
N ASN A 151 -8.60 18.20 -6.90
CA ASN A 151 -8.33 17.06 -6.03
C ASN A 151 -7.79 15.82 -6.77
N LYS A 152 -7.12 16.00 -7.92
CA LYS A 152 -6.59 14.89 -8.72
C LYS A 152 -5.68 13.95 -7.93
N GLY A 153 -4.93 14.47 -6.95
CA GLY A 153 -4.08 13.67 -6.06
C GLY A 153 -4.91 12.70 -5.23
N ASP A 154 -5.96 13.20 -4.57
CA ASP A 154 -6.87 12.39 -3.75
C ASP A 154 -7.60 11.33 -4.59
N LEU A 155 -8.00 11.68 -5.83
CA LEU A 155 -8.62 10.73 -6.75
C LEU A 155 -7.67 9.60 -7.15
N LEU A 156 -6.40 9.91 -7.46
CA LEU A 156 -5.39 8.91 -7.78
C LEU A 156 -5.12 8.00 -6.57
N VAL A 157 -5.03 8.55 -5.37
CA VAL A 157 -4.85 7.78 -4.13
C VAL A 157 -6.07 6.89 -3.87
N LEU A 158 -7.30 7.38 -4.07
CA LEU A 158 -8.52 6.58 -3.94
C LEU A 158 -8.53 5.43 -4.95
N SER A 159 -8.12 5.69 -6.20
CA SER A 159 -7.97 4.65 -7.21
C SER A 159 -6.90 3.62 -6.82
N SER A 160 -5.84 4.06 -6.13
CA SER A 160 -4.83 3.14 -5.60
C SER A 160 -5.39 2.25 -4.49
N SER A 161 -6.28 2.75 -3.64
CA SER A 161 -6.96 1.93 -2.62
C SER A 161 -7.80 0.81 -3.25
N PHE A 162 -8.46 1.08 -4.37
CA PHE A 162 -9.19 0.07 -5.14
C PHE A 162 -8.24 -0.98 -5.74
N THR A 163 -7.16 -0.53 -6.40
CA THR A 163 -6.18 -1.45 -6.99
C THR A 163 -5.44 -2.27 -5.94
N TRP A 164 -5.23 -1.73 -4.72
CA TRP A 164 -4.72 -2.50 -3.58
C TRP A 164 -5.67 -3.63 -3.17
N GLY A 165 -6.98 -3.38 -3.20
CA GLY A 165 -7.99 -4.41 -2.99
C GLY A 165 -7.84 -5.57 -3.98
N ILE A 166 -7.73 -5.26 -5.28
CA ILE A 166 -7.52 -6.27 -6.34
C ILE A 166 -6.20 -7.02 -6.11
N TYR A 167 -5.10 -6.28 -5.88
CA TYR A 167 -3.80 -6.86 -5.56
C TYR A 167 -3.87 -7.87 -4.41
N SER A 168 -4.52 -7.49 -3.31
CA SER A 168 -4.61 -8.33 -2.11
C SER A 168 -5.38 -9.62 -2.38
N MET A 169 -6.47 -9.58 -3.15
CA MET A 169 -7.25 -10.77 -3.53
C MET A 169 -6.43 -11.74 -4.39
N VAL A 170 -5.74 -11.22 -5.42
CA VAL A 170 -4.90 -12.04 -6.31
C VAL A 170 -3.68 -12.58 -5.57
N ASN A 171 -3.01 -11.75 -4.76
CA ASN A 171 -1.85 -12.16 -3.96
C ASN A 171 -2.18 -13.28 -2.98
N LYS A 172 -3.34 -13.22 -2.32
CA LYS A 172 -3.80 -14.30 -1.43
C LYS A 172 -3.85 -15.63 -2.17
N LYS A 173 -4.46 -15.68 -3.35
CA LYS A 173 -4.60 -16.91 -4.15
C LYS A 173 -3.23 -17.51 -4.51
N ILE A 174 -2.24 -16.68 -4.83
CA ILE A 174 -0.89 -17.12 -5.20
C ILE A 174 -0.10 -17.59 -3.97
N SER A 175 -0.18 -16.85 -2.86
CA SER A 175 0.56 -17.14 -1.63
C SER A 175 0.13 -18.44 -0.93
N LEU A 176 -1.04 -18.98 -1.25
CA LEU A 176 -1.46 -20.31 -0.80
C LEU A 176 -0.65 -21.44 -1.45
N THR A 177 -0.11 -21.22 -2.66
CA THR A 177 0.62 -22.23 -3.43
C THR A 177 2.13 -22.16 -3.19
N TYR A 178 2.69 -20.95 -3.03
CA TYR A 178 4.13 -20.72 -2.91
C TYR A 178 4.49 -20.07 -1.57
N SER A 179 5.76 -20.17 -1.17
CA SER A 179 6.22 -19.46 0.04
C SER A 179 6.08 -17.93 -0.15
N PRO A 180 5.60 -17.19 0.84
CA PRO A 180 5.45 -15.74 0.76
C PRO A 180 6.72 -15.02 0.32
N LEU A 181 7.89 -15.43 0.83
CA LEU A 181 9.19 -14.88 0.44
C LEU A 181 9.42 -14.99 -1.08
N MET A 182 9.24 -16.19 -1.64
CA MET A 182 9.48 -16.42 -3.07
C MET A 182 8.42 -15.75 -3.93
N THR A 183 7.15 -15.75 -3.51
CA THR A 183 6.08 -15.02 -4.21
C THR A 183 6.40 -13.54 -4.36
N ILE A 184 6.81 -12.88 -3.27
CA ILE A 184 7.13 -11.45 -3.29
C ILE A 184 8.45 -11.17 -4.03
N LEU A 185 9.45 -12.03 -3.89
CA LEU A 185 10.71 -11.90 -4.67
C LEU A 185 10.43 -11.93 -6.18
N TYR A 186 9.69 -12.92 -6.67
CA TYR A 186 9.35 -13.02 -8.10
C TYR A 186 8.42 -11.90 -8.55
N LEU A 187 7.47 -11.50 -7.71
CA LEU A 187 6.63 -10.33 -7.97
C LEU A 187 7.50 -9.10 -8.23
N PHE A 188 8.44 -8.81 -7.34
CA PHE A 188 9.29 -7.62 -7.44
C PHE A 188 10.27 -7.71 -8.62
N ILE A 189 10.78 -8.88 -8.95
CA ILE A 189 11.59 -9.08 -10.17
C ILE A 189 10.73 -8.76 -11.41
N MET A 190 9.50 -9.27 -11.51
CA MET A 190 8.62 -8.98 -12.64
C MET A 190 8.22 -7.50 -12.71
N MET A 191 7.95 -6.86 -11.56
CA MET A 191 7.71 -5.42 -11.49
C MET A 191 8.92 -4.62 -11.97
N ALA A 192 10.14 -5.01 -11.56
CA ALA A 192 11.37 -4.34 -11.99
C ALA A 192 11.61 -4.49 -13.50
N ILE A 193 11.36 -5.67 -14.06
CA ILE A 193 11.43 -5.89 -15.53
C ILE A 193 10.49 -4.95 -16.29
N ILE A 194 9.33 -4.62 -15.71
CA ILE A 194 8.35 -3.71 -16.34
C ILE A 194 8.80 -2.26 -16.21
N ILE A 195 9.20 -1.80 -15.00
CA ILE A 195 9.34 -0.37 -14.73
C ILE A 195 10.77 0.16 -14.93
N VAL A 196 11.80 -0.63 -14.61
CA VAL A 196 13.19 -0.16 -14.70
C VAL A 196 13.60 0.26 -16.11
N PRO A 197 13.29 -0.51 -17.20
CA PRO A 197 13.70 -0.13 -18.55
C PRO A 197 13.11 1.21 -19.02
N ILE A 198 11.91 1.57 -18.57
CA ILE A 198 11.28 2.85 -18.94
C ILE A 198 11.72 4.02 -18.05
N THR A 199 12.37 3.72 -16.93
CA THR A 199 12.82 4.72 -15.95
C THR A 199 14.26 5.17 -16.22
N VAL A 200 15.14 4.25 -16.62
CA VAL A 200 16.58 4.53 -16.71
C VAL A 200 16.89 5.44 -17.91
N ASN A 201 17.44 6.61 -17.59
CA ASN A 201 17.99 7.57 -18.56
C ASN A 201 19.05 8.44 -17.85
N ASP A 202 19.80 9.23 -18.64
CA ASP A 202 20.89 10.05 -18.11
C ASP A 202 20.46 11.04 -17.03
N THR A 203 19.24 11.60 -17.15
CA THR A 203 18.69 12.54 -16.17
C THR A 203 18.44 11.84 -14.84
N VAL A 204 17.84 10.65 -14.88
CA VAL A 204 17.58 9.83 -13.70
C VAL A 204 18.87 9.39 -13.01
N ILE A 205 19.89 8.96 -13.79
CA ILE A 205 21.20 8.60 -13.24
C ILE A 205 21.82 9.79 -12.48
N LYS A 206 21.77 11.00 -13.06
CA LYS A 206 22.25 12.21 -12.41
C LYS A 206 21.46 12.55 -11.15
N SER A 207 20.13 12.42 -11.16
CA SER A 207 19.29 12.68 -9.99
C SER A 207 19.61 11.71 -8.85
N VAL A 208 19.79 10.42 -9.16
CA VAL A 208 20.17 9.41 -8.17
C VAL A 208 21.58 9.67 -7.60
N TYR A 209 22.53 10.07 -8.45
CA TYR A 209 23.88 10.42 -8.00
C TYR A 209 23.90 11.62 -7.04
N ASN A 210 23.01 12.60 -7.26
CA ASN A 210 22.90 13.81 -6.45
C ASN A 210 21.92 13.67 -5.28
N LEU A 211 21.40 12.47 -5.02
CA LEU A 211 20.43 12.24 -3.97
C LEU A 211 21.00 12.63 -2.60
N THR A 212 20.24 13.39 -1.83
CA THR A 212 20.62 13.79 -0.48
C THR A 212 20.75 12.60 0.48
N ILE A 213 21.39 12.80 1.63
CA ILE A 213 21.46 11.77 2.68
C ILE A 213 20.06 11.36 3.13
N THR A 214 19.16 12.33 3.30
CA THR A 214 17.74 12.07 3.64
C THR A 214 17.07 11.26 2.54
N GLY A 215 17.33 11.57 1.27
CA GLY A 215 16.84 10.80 0.13
C GLY A 215 17.34 9.35 0.17
N TRP A 216 18.64 9.12 0.44
CA TRP A 216 19.19 7.76 0.57
C TRP A 216 18.58 6.98 1.74
N ILE A 217 18.42 7.62 2.92
CA ILE A 217 17.74 6.99 4.07
C ILE A 217 16.30 6.63 3.70
N SER A 218 15.58 7.54 3.05
CA SER A 218 14.20 7.34 2.62
C SER A 218 14.08 6.18 1.63
N ILE A 219 14.95 6.10 0.61
CA ILE A 219 14.86 5.02 -0.38
C ILE A 219 15.25 3.66 0.20
N LEU A 220 16.25 3.61 1.10
CA LEU A 220 16.60 2.39 1.82
C LEU A 220 15.45 1.93 2.74
N PHE A 221 14.81 2.84 3.46
CA PHE A 221 13.62 2.54 4.26
C PHE A 221 12.49 1.97 3.39
N LEU A 222 12.17 2.63 2.26
CA LEU A 222 11.15 2.16 1.32
C LEU A 222 11.49 0.79 0.71
N GLY A 223 12.74 0.60 0.30
CA GLY A 223 13.19 -0.63 -0.35
C GLY A 223 13.28 -1.81 0.61
N LEU A 224 14.00 -1.63 1.72
CA LEU A 224 14.29 -2.73 2.64
C LEU A 224 13.11 -3.05 3.54
N LEU A 225 12.53 -2.04 4.21
CA LEU A 225 11.48 -2.26 5.21
C LEU A 225 10.08 -2.26 4.61
N CYS A 226 9.73 -1.22 3.84
CA CYS A 226 8.36 -1.10 3.32
C CYS A 226 8.08 -2.06 2.16
N SER A 227 9.05 -2.32 1.28
CA SER A 227 8.92 -3.30 0.20
C SER A 227 9.40 -4.68 0.65
N GLY A 228 10.67 -4.84 1.01
CA GLY A 228 11.26 -6.15 1.33
C GLY A 228 10.55 -6.84 2.48
N VAL A 229 10.54 -6.22 3.66
CA VAL A 229 10.00 -6.86 4.89
C VAL A 229 8.48 -6.83 4.93
N ALA A 230 7.86 -5.65 4.74
CA ALA A 230 6.42 -5.49 4.95
C ALA A 230 5.57 -6.33 3.97
N TYR A 231 5.92 -6.39 2.69
CA TYR A 231 5.19 -7.20 1.71
C TYR A 231 5.29 -8.70 1.99
N VAL A 232 6.45 -9.19 2.43
CA VAL A 232 6.60 -10.61 2.83
C VAL A 232 5.77 -10.91 4.07
N ILE A 233 5.79 -10.02 5.08
CA ILE A 233 4.95 -10.13 6.28
C ILE A 233 3.48 -10.14 5.89
N TRP A 234 3.04 -9.25 5.02
CA TRP A 234 1.65 -9.17 4.56
C TRP A 234 1.21 -10.44 3.82
N ALA A 235 2.02 -10.91 2.86
CA ALA A 235 1.75 -12.16 2.15
C ALA A 235 1.71 -13.37 3.08
N TYR A 236 2.61 -13.43 4.08
CA TYR A 236 2.58 -14.45 5.13
C TYR A 236 1.29 -14.37 5.95
N SER A 237 0.89 -13.17 6.36
CA SER A 237 -0.32 -12.95 7.15
C SER A 237 -1.58 -13.35 6.38
N LEU A 238 -1.68 -13.01 5.09
CA LEU A 238 -2.78 -13.42 4.21
C LEU A 238 -2.85 -14.94 4.01
N ARG A 239 -1.70 -15.63 4.09
CA ARG A 239 -1.63 -17.10 4.02
C ARG A 239 -2.14 -17.76 5.30
N GLU A 240 -1.79 -17.19 6.46
CA GLU A 240 -2.02 -17.81 7.78
C GLU A 240 -3.34 -17.36 8.44
N MET A 241 -3.94 -16.28 7.94
CA MET A 241 -5.13 -15.66 8.53
C MET A 241 -6.19 -15.37 7.47
N GLU A 242 -7.44 -15.19 7.91
CA GLU A 242 -8.52 -14.69 7.06
C GLU A 242 -8.21 -13.28 6.55
N SER A 243 -8.54 -13.00 5.28
CA SER A 243 -8.26 -11.71 4.65
C SER A 243 -8.87 -10.53 5.40
N ALA A 244 -10.10 -10.70 5.91
CA ALA A 244 -10.78 -9.67 6.70
C ALA A 244 -10.02 -9.32 7.98
N LYS A 245 -9.46 -10.32 8.68
CA LYS A 245 -8.65 -10.11 9.89
C LYS A 245 -7.35 -9.39 9.56
N VAL A 246 -6.69 -9.76 8.46
CA VAL A 246 -5.47 -9.08 8.01
C VAL A 246 -5.80 -7.64 7.55
N GLY A 247 -6.87 -7.46 6.80
CA GLY A 247 -7.35 -6.15 6.36
C GLY A 247 -7.68 -5.19 7.50
N ALA A 248 -8.14 -5.70 8.65
CA ALA A 248 -8.46 -4.87 9.81
C ALA A 248 -7.23 -4.12 10.37
N TYR A 249 -6.01 -4.62 10.18
CA TYR A 249 -4.80 -3.91 10.60
C TYR A 249 -4.57 -2.62 9.79
N LEU A 250 -5.06 -2.52 8.55
CA LEU A 250 -4.96 -1.31 7.75
C LEU A 250 -5.65 -0.09 8.40
N TYR A 251 -6.54 -0.30 9.40
CA TYR A 251 -7.14 0.80 10.16
C TYR A 251 -6.12 1.60 10.97
N PHE A 252 -4.97 1.02 11.28
CA PHE A 252 -3.89 1.73 11.99
C PHE A 252 -3.03 2.58 11.05
N GLU A 253 -3.04 2.31 9.74
CA GLU A 253 -2.20 3.00 8.77
C GLU A 253 -2.43 4.52 8.73
N PRO A 254 -3.68 5.03 8.66
CA PRO A 254 -3.95 6.46 8.68
C PRO A 254 -3.39 7.16 9.92
N PHE A 255 -3.51 6.55 11.09
CA PHE A 255 -3.03 7.14 12.35
C PHE A 255 -1.50 7.25 12.36
N VAL A 256 -0.80 6.21 11.89
CA VAL A 256 0.66 6.24 11.74
C VAL A 256 1.07 7.31 10.74
N THR A 257 0.37 7.39 9.59
CA THR A 257 0.67 8.38 8.55
C THR A 257 0.50 9.81 9.06
N VAL A 258 -0.64 10.10 9.68
CA VAL A 258 -0.93 11.46 10.20
C VAL A 258 0.06 11.86 11.29
N LEU A 259 0.36 10.94 12.22
CA LEU A 259 1.35 11.18 13.26
C LEU A 259 2.74 11.47 12.69
N THR A 260 3.19 10.66 11.75
CA THR A 260 4.51 10.82 11.12
C THR A 260 4.56 12.05 10.20
N ALA A 261 3.48 12.39 9.50
CA ALA A 261 3.39 13.61 8.69
C ALA A 261 3.47 14.88 9.56
N TRP A 262 2.80 14.88 10.69
CA TRP A 262 2.92 15.97 11.67
C TRP A 262 4.35 16.10 12.22
N LEU A 263 4.98 14.99 12.59
CA LEU A 263 6.32 15.00 13.19
C LEU A 263 7.43 15.38 12.21
N PHE A 264 7.35 14.93 10.95
CA PHE A 264 8.47 15.01 10.01
C PHE A 264 8.24 15.98 8.83
N LEU A 265 6.99 16.24 8.45
CA LEU A 265 6.66 17.15 7.34
C LEU A 265 6.06 18.48 7.83
N ASN A 266 5.86 18.66 9.15
CA ASN A 266 5.16 19.80 9.73
C ASN A 266 3.78 20.03 9.08
N GLU A 267 3.09 18.98 8.65
CA GLU A 267 1.74 19.11 8.09
C GLU A 267 0.76 19.61 9.17
N ASN A 268 -0.05 20.61 8.81
CA ASN A 268 -1.09 21.12 9.70
C ASN A 268 -2.25 20.14 9.76
N ILE A 269 -2.44 19.55 10.93
CA ILE A 269 -3.56 18.64 11.20
C ILE A 269 -4.75 19.48 11.68
N THR A 270 -5.78 19.59 10.83
CA THR A 270 -7.00 20.30 11.19
C THR A 270 -7.96 19.40 11.96
N VAL A 271 -8.79 19.99 12.82
CA VAL A 271 -9.86 19.25 13.51
C VAL A 271 -10.78 18.55 12.53
N LEU A 272 -11.08 19.21 11.40
CA LEU A 272 -11.89 18.62 10.33
C LEU A 272 -11.25 17.35 9.74
N MET A 273 -9.94 17.37 9.48
CA MET A 273 -9.21 16.19 8.99
C MET A 273 -9.31 15.03 9.96
N ILE A 274 -9.13 15.28 11.27
CA ILE A 274 -9.27 14.24 12.31
C ILE A 274 -10.71 13.70 12.34
N LEU A 275 -11.71 14.56 12.37
CA LEU A 275 -13.12 14.15 12.42
C LEU A 275 -13.51 13.34 11.18
N SER A 276 -13.13 13.80 9.98
CA SER A 276 -13.37 13.08 8.73
C SER A 276 -12.71 11.71 8.73
N GLY A 277 -11.46 11.64 9.18
CA GLY A 277 -10.71 10.39 9.31
C GLY A 277 -11.33 9.42 10.31
N LEU A 278 -11.82 9.89 11.45
CA LEU A 278 -12.53 9.07 12.43
C LEU A 278 -13.85 8.53 11.85
N ILE A 279 -14.59 9.35 11.07
CA ILE A 279 -15.81 8.91 10.39
C ILE A 279 -15.48 7.82 9.34
N ILE A 280 -14.41 8.00 8.53
CA ILE A 280 -13.94 6.96 7.59
C ILE A 280 -13.64 5.67 8.37
N THR A 281 -12.83 5.76 9.41
CA THR A 281 -12.42 4.60 10.22
C THR A 281 -13.61 3.89 10.85
N ALA A 282 -14.58 4.63 11.39
CA ALA A 282 -15.81 4.05 11.95
C ALA A 282 -16.63 3.32 10.88
N GLY A 283 -16.80 3.92 9.69
CA GLY A 283 -17.49 3.28 8.56
C GLY A 283 -16.81 1.99 8.12
N VAL A 284 -15.49 2.02 7.95
CA VAL A 284 -14.70 0.85 7.55
C VAL A 284 -14.73 -0.23 8.63
N PHE A 285 -14.71 0.13 9.91
CA PHE A 285 -14.88 -0.81 11.03
C PHE A 285 -16.23 -1.55 10.94
N LEU A 286 -17.33 -0.84 10.65
CA LEU A 286 -18.65 -1.44 10.48
C LEU A 286 -18.71 -2.42 9.30
N VAL A 287 -17.99 -2.13 8.19
CA VAL A 287 -17.90 -3.02 7.01
C VAL A 287 -17.24 -4.35 7.37
N ASN A 288 -16.25 -4.35 8.23
CA ASN A 288 -15.44 -5.54 8.53
C ASN A 288 -15.86 -6.27 9.81
N LYS A 289 -16.82 -5.74 10.56
CA LYS A 289 -17.31 -6.41 11.75
C LYS A 289 -18.27 -7.54 11.34
N ASP A 290 -17.89 -8.77 11.64
CA ASP A 290 -18.78 -9.92 11.55
C ASP A 290 -19.77 -9.86 12.74
N TRP A 291 -21.04 -9.69 12.41
CA TRP A 291 -22.14 -9.72 13.37
C TRP A 291 -22.87 -11.06 13.25
#